data_1443ca212c93eeee4e1e36b44ba268b4
#
_entry.id   1443ca212c93eeee4e1e36b44ba268b4
#
_cell.length_a   1.000
_cell.length_b   1.000
_cell.length_c   1.000
_cell.angle_alpha   90.00
_cell.angle_beta   90.00
_cell.angle_gamma   90.00
#
_symmetry.space_group_name_H-M   'P 1'
#
loop_
_entity.id
_entity.type
_entity.pdbx_description
1 polymer ?
#
loop_
_entity_poly.entity_id
_entity_poly.type
_entity_poly.pdbx_seq_one_letter_code
_entity_poly.pdbx_strand_id
1 'polypeptide(L)'
;MTISGDYSMKKLLTVAALSVATAASPLMADEGMWQPNQLPLIEDQLEDAGLKIDPEDLSKLTEFPMGAVISLGGCTASFLSPKGLVATNHHCAYGSIQFNSTAENNLLEKGFLAKDFSEELAAAPGSRVYVTTDVTNVTDTINDGLNDEMSGMDRYKAVEKKEKSLVADCEAEEGYRCNVYGFHGGLE
;
A
#
# COMPACT_ATOMS: atom_id res chain seq x y z
N MET A 1 -35.80 37.55 -51.72
CA MET A 1 -34.56 36.73 -51.74
C MET A 1 -34.54 35.95 -50.45
N THR A 2 -35.11 34.76 -50.46
CA THR A 2 -35.32 33.89 -49.27
C THR A 2 -34.18 32.88 -49.21
N ILE A 3 -33.29 33.01 -48.24
CA ILE A 3 -32.19 32.06 -48.02
C ILE A 3 -32.72 31.01 -47.04
N SER A 4 -32.74 29.79 -47.52
CA SER A 4 -33.24 28.59 -46.86
C SER A 4 -32.43 28.24 -45.61
N GLY A 5 -33.14 28.19 -44.47
CA GLY A 5 -32.59 27.85 -43.16
C GLY A 5 -32.40 26.34 -42.85
N ASP A 6 -32.40 25.48 -43.86
CA ASP A 6 -32.48 24.02 -43.66
C ASP A 6 -31.12 23.31 -43.55
N TYR A 7 -30.02 23.97 -43.93
CA TYR A 7 -28.67 23.38 -43.89
C TYR A 7 -27.97 23.49 -42.53
N SER A 8 -28.43 24.41 -41.68
CA SER A 8 -27.84 24.64 -40.37
C SER A 8 -28.29 23.61 -39.32
N MET A 9 -29.56 23.20 -39.39
CA MET A 9 -30.13 22.32 -38.37
C MET A 9 -29.65 20.87 -38.51
N LYS A 10 -29.41 20.39 -39.74
CA LYS A 10 -28.87 19.04 -39.98
C LYS A 10 -27.41 18.91 -39.50
N LYS A 11 -26.59 19.96 -39.70
CA LYS A 11 -25.21 19.99 -39.19
C LYS A 11 -25.13 20.09 -37.67
N LEU A 12 -26.06 20.83 -37.04
CA LEU A 12 -26.12 20.89 -35.56
C LEU A 12 -26.54 19.55 -34.96
N LEU A 13 -27.50 18.85 -35.57
CA LEU A 13 -27.93 17.54 -35.11
C LEU A 13 -26.85 16.48 -35.28
N THR A 14 -26.04 16.54 -36.34
CA THR A 14 -24.90 15.61 -36.54
C THR A 14 -23.78 15.85 -35.57
N VAL A 15 -23.45 17.09 -35.24
CA VAL A 15 -22.43 17.44 -34.25
C VAL A 15 -22.89 17.06 -32.83
N ALA A 16 -24.17 17.29 -32.50
CA ALA A 16 -24.74 16.88 -31.21
C ALA A 16 -24.76 15.36 -31.04
N ALA A 17 -25.10 14.60 -32.11
CA ALA A 17 -25.07 13.13 -32.09
C ALA A 17 -23.64 12.57 -31.94
N LEU A 18 -22.64 13.20 -32.56
CA LEU A 18 -21.21 12.80 -32.37
C LEU A 18 -20.69 13.11 -30.97
N SER A 19 -21.13 14.22 -30.37
CA SER A 19 -20.69 14.62 -29.00
C SER A 19 -21.28 13.71 -27.92
N VAL A 20 -22.48 13.15 -28.15
CA VAL A 20 -23.09 12.19 -27.19
C VAL A 20 -22.46 10.81 -27.29
N ALA A 21 -22.00 10.40 -28.48
CA ALA A 21 -21.33 9.10 -28.66
C ALA A 21 -19.95 9.01 -28.00
N THR A 22 -19.25 10.15 -27.81
CA THR A 22 -17.96 10.18 -27.11
C THR A 22 -18.08 10.27 -25.58
N ALA A 23 -19.26 10.57 -25.03
CA ALA A 23 -19.49 10.67 -23.59
C ALA A 23 -19.93 9.35 -22.92
N ALA A 24 -20.14 8.29 -23.70
CA ALA A 24 -20.64 7.01 -23.22
C ALA A 24 -19.57 5.90 -23.26
N SER A 25 -18.30 6.23 -23.05
CA SER A 25 -17.36 5.19 -22.62
C SER A 25 -17.75 4.83 -21.17
N PRO A 26 -18.21 3.61 -20.88
CA PRO A 26 -18.32 3.20 -19.50
C PRO A 26 -16.92 3.36 -18.90
N LEU A 27 -16.78 4.25 -17.93
CA LEU A 27 -15.67 4.23 -17.00
C LEU A 27 -15.86 2.94 -16.18
N MET A 28 -15.34 1.84 -16.71
CA MET A 28 -15.15 0.61 -15.94
C MET A 28 -14.00 0.92 -15.01
N ALA A 29 -14.31 1.45 -13.83
CA ALA A 29 -13.38 1.44 -12.74
C ALA A 29 -13.40 0.01 -12.18
N ASP A 30 -12.26 -0.64 -12.12
CA ASP A 30 -12.12 -1.87 -11.35
C ASP A 30 -12.36 -1.50 -9.89
N GLU A 31 -13.52 -1.89 -9.36
CA GLU A 31 -13.94 -1.54 -8.01
C GLU A 31 -13.41 -2.59 -7.03
N GLY A 32 -12.90 -2.13 -5.91
CA GLY A 32 -12.56 -2.96 -4.77
C GLY A 32 -11.28 -2.51 -4.07
N MET A 33 -11.24 -2.78 -2.77
CA MET A 33 -10.03 -2.73 -1.96
C MET A 33 -9.71 -4.17 -1.57
N TRP A 34 -8.92 -4.83 -2.41
CA TRP A 34 -8.58 -6.23 -2.24
C TRP A 34 -7.39 -6.40 -1.31
N GLN A 35 -7.54 -7.27 -0.34
CA GLN A 35 -6.42 -7.71 0.49
C GLN A 35 -5.54 -8.70 -0.31
N PRO A 36 -4.24 -8.82 0.00
CA PRO A 36 -3.37 -9.75 -0.71
C PRO A 36 -3.89 -11.20 -0.76
N ASN A 37 -4.47 -11.70 0.31
CA ASN A 37 -5.07 -13.04 0.38
C ASN A 37 -6.32 -13.20 -0.49
N GLN A 38 -6.90 -12.13 -0.99
CA GLN A 38 -8.06 -12.13 -1.88
C GLN A 38 -7.68 -12.07 -3.37
N LEU A 39 -6.40 -11.76 -3.70
CA LEU A 39 -5.96 -11.63 -5.09
C LEU A 39 -6.22 -12.88 -5.94
N PRO A 40 -6.08 -14.13 -5.44
CA PRO A 40 -6.46 -15.31 -6.20
C PRO A 40 -7.94 -15.36 -6.60
N LEU A 41 -8.83 -14.69 -5.86
CA LEU A 41 -10.28 -14.66 -6.17
C LEU A 41 -10.64 -13.79 -7.38
N ILE A 42 -9.73 -12.93 -7.79
CA ILE A 42 -9.89 -11.99 -8.91
C ILE A 42 -8.82 -12.21 -9.99
N GLU A 43 -8.30 -13.41 -10.11
CA GLU A 43 -7.24 -13.79 -11.04
C GLU A 43 -7.54 -13.35 -12.47
N ASP A 44 -8.73 -13.69 -13.00
CA ASP A 44 -9.13 -13.34 -14.37
C ASP A 44 -9.07 -11.81 -14.61
N GLN A 45 -9.50 -11.00 -13.62
CA GLN A 45 -9.48 -9.54 -13.70
C GLN A 45 -8.04 -9.00 -13.69
N LEU A 46 -7.16 -9.62 -12.90
CA LEU A 46 -5.75 -9.26 -12.82
C LEU A 46 -5.00 -9.62 -14.10
N GLU A 47 -5.29 -10.78 -14.70
CA GLU A 47 -4.75 -11.20 -16.00
C GLU A 47 -5.21 -10.25 -17.12
N ASP A 48 -6.48 -9.90 -17.17
CA ASP A 48 -7.04 -8.94 -18.14
C ASP A 48 -6.40 -7.54 -17.99
N ALA A 49 -6.05 -7.14 -16.76
CA ALA A 49 -5.30 -5.93 -16.47
C ALA A 49 -3.81 -6.03 -16.82
N GLY A 50 -3.33 -7.23 -17.21
CA GLY A 50 -1.96 -7.48 -17.68
C GLY A 50 -1.01 -8.05 -16.64
N LEU A 51 -1.50 -8.52 -15.49
CA LEU A 51 -0.67 -9.25 -14.52
C LEU A 51 -0.13 -10.54 -15.17
N LYS A 52 1.14 -10.85 -14.89
CA LYS A 52 1.84 -12.05 -15.40
C LYS A 52 2.43 -12.91 -14.29
N ILE A 53 2.34 -12.43 -13.06
CA ILE A 53 2.76 -13.17 -11.87
C ILE A 53 1.51 -13.87 -11.35
N ASP A 54 1.68 -15.10 -10.86
CA ASP A 54 0.61 -15.85 -10.24
C ASP A 54 0.07 -15.03 -9.02
N PRO A 55 -1.24 -14.71 -8.97
CA PRO A 55 -1.85 -14.02 -7.83
C PRO A 55 -1.64 -14.73 -6.49
N GLU A 56 -1.50 -16.05 -6.50
CA GLU A 56 -1.17 -16.84 -5.30
C GLU A 56 0.20 -16.46 -4.73
N ASP A 57 1.20 -16.15 -5.57
CA ASP A 57 2.51 -15.68 -5.09
C ASP A 57 2.42 -14.28 -4.46
N LEU A 58 1.47 -13.44 -4.91
CA LEU A 58 1.24 -12.12 -4.34
C LEU A 58 0.42 -12.18 -3.04
N SER A 59 -0.30 -13.27 -2.78
CA SER A 59 -1.07 -13.48 -1.56
C SER A 59 -0.17 -13.82 -0.36
N LYS A 60 1.03 -14.33 -0.59
CA LYS A 60 1.97 -14.83 0.43
C LYS A 60 2.94 -13.73 0.89
N LEU A 61 2.52 -12.92 1.85
CA LEU A 61 3.26 -11.73 2.28
C LEU A 61 4.64 -11.99 2.88
N THR A 62 4.94 -13.22 3.30
CA THR A 62 6.22 -13.62 3.90
C THR A 62 7.14 -14.34 2.93
N GLU A 63 6.65 -14.68 1.74
CA GLU A 63 7.39 -15.39 0.70
C GLU A 63 7.77 -14.45 -0.46
N PHE A 64 8.68 -14.90 -1.33
CA PHE A 64 9.02 -14.15 -2.55
C PHE A 64 7.82 -14.17 -3.53
N PRO A 65 7.50 -13.03 -4.18
CA PRO A 65 8.20 -11.73 -4.15
C PRO A 65 7.82 -10.81 -2.98
N MET A 66 6.69 -11.04 -2.31
CA MET A 66 6.13 -10.12 -1.32
C MET A 66 6.98 -10.00 -0.06
N GLY A 67 7.66 -11.06 0.36
CA GLY A 67 8.61 -11.04 1.49
C GLY A 67 9.82 -10.12 1.29
N ALA A 68 10.06 -9.63 0.07
CA ALA A 68 11.07 -8.60 -0.18
C ALA A 68 10.60 -7.19 0.21
N VAL A 69 9.28 -6.98 0.38
CA VAL A 69 8.71 -5.69 0.79
C VAL A 69 8.89 -5.50 2.28
N ILE A 70 9.48 -4.37 2.67
CA ILE A 70 9.84 -4.05 4.05
C ILE A 70 9.38 -2.65 4.44
N SER A 71 9.32 -2.38 5.74
CA SER A 71 9.03 -1.06 6.27
C SER A 71 10.26 -0.45 6.95
N LEU A 72 10.48 0.84 6.70
CA LEU A 72 11.49 1.66 7.38
C LEU A 72 10.89 2.50 8.52
N GLY A 73 9.70 2.11 9.01
CA GLY A 73 9.03 2.79 10.12
C GLY A 73 8.14 3.97 9.71
N GLY A 74 8.11 4.35 8.46
CA GLY A 74 7.28 5.43 7.90
C GLY A 74 7.33 5.43 6.38
N CYS A 75 8.15 4.55 5.82
CA CYS A 75 8.33 4.37 4.39
C CYS A 75 8.33 2.89 4.04
N THR A 76 7.81 2.58 2.87
CA THR A 76 7.96 1.27 2.25
C THR A 76 9.30 1.20 1.52
N ALA A 77 9.93 0.05 1.56
CA ALA A 77 11.16 -0.25 0.84
C ALA A 77 11.13 -1.70 0.33
N SER A 78 12.12 -2.09 -0.45
CA SER A 78 12.25 -3.46 -0.91
C SER A 78 13.71 -3.91 -0.93
N PHE A 79 13.97 -5.14 -0.49
CA PHE A 79 15.24 -5.80 -0.75
C PHE A 79 15.41 -6.08 -2.24
N LEU A 80 16.56 -5.71 -2.78
CA LEU A 80 16.96 -5.96 -4.16
C LEU A 80 18.07 -7.02 -4.27
N SER A 81 18.66 -7.40 -3.17
CA SER A 81 19.72 -8.44 -3.16
C SER A 81 19.77 -9.18 -1.82
N PRO A 82 20.30 -10.42 -1.84
CA PRO A 82 20.52 -11.17 -0.60
C PRO A 82 21.63 -10.59 0.30
N LYS A 83 22.32 -9.54 -0.17
CA LYS A 83 23.34 -8.82 0.59
C LYS A 83 22.81 -7.56 1.29
N GLY A 84 21.48 -7.37 1.31
CA GLY A 84 20.87 -6.25 2.02
C GLY A 84 20.79 -4.94 1.23
N LEU A 85 20.97 -4.97 -0.12
CA LEU A 85 20.67 -3.78 -0.93
C LEU A 85 19.17 -3.50 -0.88
N VAL A 86 18.82 -2.28 -0.51
CA VAL A 86 17.44 -1.82 -0.34
C VAL A 86 17.15 -0.67 -1.30
N ALA A 87 16.00 -0.72 -1.97
CA ALA A 87 15.45 0.40 -2.70
C ALA A 87 14.31 1.05 -1.94
N THR A 88 14.30 2.38 -1.92
CA THR A 88 13.22 3.18 -1.35
C THR A 88 13.17 4.56 -2.00
N ASN A 89 12.25 5.42 -1.58
CA ASN A 89 12.20 6.81 -2.05
C ASN A 89 13.29 7.66 -1.38
N HIS A 90 13.80 8.65 -2.12
CA HIS A 90 14.83 9.57 -1.62
C HIS A 90 14.44 10.23 -0.28
N HIS A 91 13.19 10.69 -0.14
CA HIS A 91 12.74 11.35 1.09
C HIS A 91 12.81 10.45 2.33
N CYS A 92 12.76 9.13 2.16
CA CYS A 92 12.88 8.17 3.26
C CYS A 92 14.32 8.11 3.81
N ALA A 93 15.31 8.36 2.96
CA ALA A 93 16.72 8.40 3.34
C ALA A 93 17.19 9.80 3.78
N TYR A 94 16.36 10.84 3.57
CA TYR A 94 16.75 12.23 3.76
C TYR A 94 17.34 12.52 5.14
N GLY A 95 16.72 11.99 6.20
CA GLY A 95 17.22 12.14 7.57
C GLY A 95 18.60 11.55 7.78
N SER A 96 18.91 10.39 7.18
CA SER A 96 20.24 9.77 7.26
C SER A 96 21.27 10.52 6.43
N ILE A 97 20.89 11.05 5.26
CA ILE A 97 21.74 11.91 4.43
C ILE A 97 22.09 13.19 5.19
N GLN A 98 21.11 13.83 5.80
CA GLN A 98 21.31 15.04 6.62
C GLN A 98 22.21 14.77 7.83
N PHE A 99 21.98 13.66 8.53
CA PHE A 99 22.79 13.25 9.69
C PHE A 99 24.27 13.10 9.36
N ASN A 100 24.58 12.60 8.15
CA ASN A 100 25.96 12.41 7.66
C ASN A 100 26.51 13.63 6.90
N SER A 101 25.75 14.72 6.77
CA SER A 101 26.20 15.96 6.12
C SER A 101 26.90 16.87 7.11
N THR A 102 27.93 17.58 6.61
CA THR A 102 28.64 18.66 7.35
C THR A 102 28.60 19.94 6.52
N ALA A 103 29.03 21.06 7.11
CA ALA A 103 29.12 22.33 6.38
C ALA A 103 30.13 22.25 5.21
N GLU A 104 31.21 21.48 5.36
CA GLU A 104 32.24 21.27 4.36
C GLU A 104 31.86 20.23 3.32
N ASN A 105 31.02 19.26 3.72
CA ASN A 105 30.57 18.16 2.86
C ASN A 105 29.05 17.96 2.95
N ASN A 106 28.31 18.84 2.30
CA ASN A 106 26.84 18.77 2.25
C ASN A 106 26.38 17.70 1.25
N LEU A 107 26.02 16.51 1.78
CA LEU A 107 25.57 15.38 0.97
C LEU A 107 24.17 15.61 0.37
N LEU A 108 23.36 16.51 0.94
CA LEU A 108 22.08 16.89 0.36
C LEU A 108 22.23 17.63 -0.98
N GLU A 109 23.31 18.39 -1.14
CA GLU A 109 23.60 19.11 -2.37
C GLU A 109 24.44 18.29 -3.35
N LYS A 110 25.46 17.59 -2.85
CA LYS A 110 26.43 16.86 -3.68
C LYS A 110 25.94 15.46 -4.06
N GLY A 111 25.00 14.91 -3.33
CA GLY A 111 24.65 13.50 -3.40
C GLY A 111 25.67 12.61 -2.67
N PHE A 112 25.35 11.33 -2.58
CA PHE A 112 26.23 10.31 -2.00
C PHE A 112 26.12 9.03 -2.81
N LEU A 113 27.25 8.42 -3.10
CA LEU A 113 27.36 7.12 -3.74
C LEU A 113 28.54 6.35 -3.12
N ALA A 114 28.23 5.31 -2.37
CA ALA A 114 29.23 4.32 -1.94
C ALA A 114 29.53 3.36 -3.10
N LYS A 115 30.79 3.11 -3.40
CA LYS A 115 31.22 2.16 -4.44
C LYS A 115 31.33 0.74 -3.91
N ASP A 116 31.53 0.62 -2.62
CA ASP A 116 31.58 -0.65 -1.90
C ASP A 116 31.11 -0.47 -0.44
N PHE A 117 30.98 -1.57 0.30
CA PHE A 117 30.50 -1.57 1.69
C PHE A 117 31.39 -0.75 2.65
N SER A 118 32.66 -0.57 2.36
CA SER A 118 33.57 0.20 3.23
C SER A 118 33.35 1.71 3.15
N GLU A 119 32.72 2.16 2.07
CA GLU A 119 32.36 3.57 1.85
C GLU A 119 30.94 3.89 2.34
N GLU A 120 30.14 2.89 2.74
CA GLU A 120 28.78 3.12 3.25
C GLU A 120 28.78 3.90 4.56
N LEU A 121 27.81 4.79 4.69
CA LEU A 121 27.61 5.59 5.89
C LEU A 121 26.50 4.98 6.75
N ALA A 122 26.68 5.07 8.07
CA ALA A 122 25.67 4.58 9.00
C ALA A 122 24.35 5.36 8.84
N ALA A 123 23.23 4.66 8.95
CA ALA A 123 21.94 5.31 9.04
C ALA A 123 21.83 6.18 10.30
N ALA A 124 20.92 7.16 10.28
CA ALA A 124 20.66 7.99 11.46
C ALA A 124 20.31 7.12 12.69
N PRO A 125 20.73 7.52 13.88
CA PRO A 125 20.43 6.78 15.12
C PRO A 125 18.92 6.53 15.27
N GLY A 126 18.56 5.32 15.68
CA GLY A 126 17.16 4.91 15.84
C GLY A 126 16.49 4.39 14.56
N SER A 127 17.17 4.43 13.42
CA SER A 127 16.66 3.79 12.18
C SER A 127 16.38 2.30 12.42
N ARG A 128 15.26 1.83 11.87
CA ARG A 128 14.83 0.44 11.97
C ARG A 128 14.37 -0.06 10.60
N VAL A 129 14.54 -1.35 10.38
CA VAL A 129 13.99 -2.09 9.27
C VAL A 129 13.05 -3.14 9.85
N TYR A 130 11.81 -3.15 9.38
CA TYR A 130 10.81 -4.14 9.78
C TYR A 130 10.52 -5.05 8.59
N VAL A 131 10.67 -6.34 8.82
CA VAL A 131 10.37 -7.40 7.85
C VAL A 131 9.12 -8.13 8.32
N THR A 132 8.15 -8.32 7.43
CA THR A 132 6.96 -9.10 7.77
C THR A 132 7.34 -10.56 7.95
N THR A 133 7.10 -11.09 9.13
CA THR A 133 7.42 -12.48 9.50
C THR A 133 6.19 -13.34 9.65
N ASP A 134 5.04 -12.74 9.97
CA ASP A 134 3.76 -13.42 10.09
C ASP A 134 2.60 -12.47 9.78
N VAL A 135 1.50 -13.05 9.25
CA VAL A 135 0.22 -12.36 9.05
C VAL A 135 -0.88 -13.34 9.39
N THR A 136 -1.61 -13.06 10.46
CA THR A 136 -2.64 -13.93 10.99
C THR A 136 -4.00 -13.24 11.01
N ASN A 137 -5.04 -13.92 10.51
CA ASN A 137 -6.42 -13.45 10.66
C ASN A 137 -6.88 -13.66 12.12
N VAL A 138 -7.22 -12.57 12.79
CA VAL A 138 -7.66 -12.55 14.20
C VAL A 138 -9.12 -12.13 14.34
N THR A 139 -9.89 -12.14 13.26
CA THR A 139 -11.30 -11.70 13.22
C THR A 139 -12.15 -12.39 14.27
N ASP A 140 -12.06 -13.71 14.38
CA ASP A 140 -12.84 -14.48 15.37
C ASP A 140 -12.44 -14.10 16.81
N THR A 141 -11.15 -13.89 17.07
CA THR A 141 -10.64 -13.47 18.37
C THR A 141 -11.14 -12.06 18.73
N ILE A 142 -11.17 -11.15 17.77
CA ILE A 142 -11.68 -9.78 17.98
C ILE A 142 -13.18 -9.80 18.21
N ASN A 143 -13.94 -10.60 17.46
CA ASN A 143 -15.40 -10.65 17.55
C ASN A 143 -15.94 -11.50 18.70
N ASP A 144 -15.14 -12.35 19.33
CA ASP A 144 -15.56 -13.19 20.46
C ASP A 144 -16.15 -12.33 21.59
N GLY A 145 -17.36 -12.68 22.04
CA GLY A 145 -18.09 -11.95 23.09
C GLY A 145 -18.65 -10.59 22.67
N LEU A 146 -18.49 -10.14 21.42
CA LEU A 146 -19.24 -9.01 20.90
C LEU A 146 -20.65 -9.46 20.51
N ASN A 147 -21.64 -8.58 20.70
CA ASN A 147 -23.03 -8.85 20.32
C ASN A 147 -23.73 -7.55 19.86
N ASP A 148 -24.90 -7.71 19.24
CA ASP A 148 -25.68 -6.62 18.66
C ASP A 148 -26.36 -5.71 19.71
N GLU A 149 -26.40 -6.14 20.98
CA GLU A 149 -26.99 -5.35 22.08
C GLU A 149 -26.00 -4.32 22.63
N MET A 150 -24.71 -4.42 22.28
CA MET A 150 -23.68 -3.47 22.72
C MET A 150 -23.92 -2.10 22.10
N SER A 151 -23.78 -1.06 22.89
CA SER A 151 -23.68 0.31 22.33
C SER A 151 -22.44 0.43 21.44
N GLY A 152 -22.48 1.31 20.45
CA GLY A 152 -21.32 1.55 19.57
C GLY A 152 -20.03 1.87 20.34
N MET A 153 -20.17 2.61 21.47
CA MET A 153 -19.02 2.97 22.32
C MET A 153 -18.50 1.75 23.11
N ASP A 154 -19.37 0.90 23.60
CA ASP A 154 -18.94 -0.29 24.35
C ASP A 154 -18.28 -1.32 23.41
N ARG A 155 -18.85 -1.50 22.20
CA ARG A 155 -18.24 -2.30 21.14
C ARG A 155 -16.86 -1.78 20.78
N TYR A 156 -16.71 -0.48 20.52
CA TYR A 156 -15.41 0.14 20.22
C TYR A 156 -14.38 -0.13 21.31
N LYS A 157 -14.73 0.08 22.58
CA LYS A 157 -13.82 -0.17 23.71
C LYS A 157 -13.45 -1.64 23.86
N ALA A 158 -14.38 -2.55 23.58
CA ALA A 158 -14.14 -3.99 23.64
C ALA A 158 -13.16 -4.42 22.54
N VAL A 159 -13.34 -3.94 21.30
CA VAL A 159 -12.43 -4.17 20.18
C VAL A 159 -11.05 -3.60 20.51
N GLU A 160 -10.94 -2.31 20.85
CA GLU A 160 -9.67 -1.66 21.18
C GLU A 160 -8.91 -2.40 22.29
N LYS A 161 -9.61 -2.90 23.31
CA LYS A 161 -8.99 -3.68 24.39
C LYS A 161 -8.37 -4.98 23.88
N LYS A 162 -9.07 -5.69 22.97
CA LYS A 162 -8.58 -6.93 22.39
C LYS A 162 -7.40 -6.72 21.46
N GLU A 163 -7.47 -5.71 20.60
CA GLU A 163 -6.35 -5.31 19.73
C GLU A 163 -5.09 -5.01 20.56
N LYS A 164 -5.23 -4.22 21.63
CA LYS A 164 -4.11 -3.92 22.53
C LYS A 164 -3.56 -5.16 23.23
N SER A 165 -4.42 -6.11 23.59
CA SER A 165 -3.97 -7.37 24.20
C SER A 165 -3.17 -8.20 23.22
N LEU A 166 -3.69 -8.38 21.99
CA LEU A 166 -3.00 -9.14 20.93
C LEU A 166 -1.62 -8.52 20.59
N VAL A 167 -1.56 -7.21 20.49
CA VAL A 167 -0.28 -6.49 20.26
C VAL A 167 0.67 -6.71 21.43
N ALA A 168 0.21 -6.57 22.68
CA ALA A 168 1.05 -6.75 23.85
C ALA A 168 1.60 -8.18 23.97
N ASP A 169 0.75 -9.19 23.69
CA ASP A 169 1.15 -10.59 23.73
C ASP A 169 2.18 -10.92 22.64
N CYS A 170 2.02 -10.36 21.45
CA CYS A 170 2.94 -10.53 20.33
C CYS A 170 4.28 -9.82 20.60
N GLU A 171 4.25 -8.60 21.11
CA GLU A 171 5.47 -7.80 21.42
C GLU A 171 6.16 -8.21 22.74
N ALA A 172 5.62 -9.21 23.45
CA ALA A 172 6.30 -9.79 24.61
C ALA A 172 7.61 -10.50 24.23
N GLU A 173 7.73 -10.96 22.99
CA GLU A 173 8.97 -11.48 22.42
C GLU A 173 9.84 -10.32 21.92
N GLU A 174 11.10 -10.27 22.37
CA GLU A 174 12.01 -9.20 22.00
C GLU A 174 12.33 -9.20 20.51
N GLY A 175 12.26 -8.03 19.89
CA GLY A 175 12.57 -7.85 18.46
C GLY A 175 11.34 -7.83 17.57
N TYR A 176 10.17 -8.17 18.06
CA TYR A 176 8.93 -8.10 17.31
C TYR A 176 8.24 -6.75 17.45
N ARG A 177 7.57 -6.34 16.38
CA ARG A 177 6.65 -5.21 16.32
C ARG A 177 5.36 -5.67 15.68
N CYS A 178 4.25 -5.51 16.38
CA CYS A 178 2.96 -6.03 15.96
C CYS A 178 1.92 -4.93 15.78
N ASN A 179 1.01 -5.13 14.86
CA ASN A 179 -0.12 -4.25 14.63
C ASN A 179 -1.35 -5.09 14.31
N VAL A 180 -2.52 -4.61 14.70
CA VAL A 180 -3.81 -5.16 14.28
C VAL A 180 -4.46 -4.13 13.36
N TYR A 181 -4.98 -4.57 12.23
CA TYR A 181 -5.66 -3.74 11.25
C TYR A 181 -7.06 -4.29 11.00
N GLY A 182 -8.06 -3.42 11.01
CA GLY A 182 -9.42 -3.76 10.61
C GLY A 182 -9.66 -3.38 9.15
N PHE A 183 -10.24 -4.32 8.40
CA PHE A 183 -10.63 -4.12 7.01
C PHE A 183 -12.15 -4.15 6.87
N HIS A 184 -12.67 -3.71 5.72
CA HIS A 184 -14.12 -3.75 5.39
C HIS A 184 -15.02 -3.15 6.49
N GLY A 185 -14.57 -2.06 7.13
CA GLY A 185 -15.33 -1.43 8.21
C GLY A 185 -15.33 -2.22 9.52
N GLY A 186 -14.36 -3.12 9.71
CA GLY A 186 -14.24 -3.97 10.89
C GLY A 186 -15.02 -5.28 10.78
N LEU A 187 -15.26 -5.74 9.56
CA LEU A 187 -15.83 -7.07 9.30
C LEU A 187 -14.74 -8.15 9.23
N GLU A 188 -13.50 -7.74 8.98
CA GLU A 188 -12.27 -8.55 9.02
C GLU A 188 -11.17 -7.80 9.76
#